data_caa1b3f1ab45168b237952b476ec0742
#
_entry.id   caa1b3f1ab45168b237952b476ec0742
#
_cell.length_a   1.000
_cell.length_b   1.000
_cell.length_c   1.000
_cell.angle_alpha   90.00
_cell.angle_beta   90.00
_cell.angle_gamma   90.00
#
_symmetry.space_group_name_H-M   'P 1'
#
loop_
_entity.id
_entity.type
_entity.pdbx_description
1 polymer ?
#
loop_
_entity_poly.entity_id
_entity_poly.type
_entity_poly.pdbx_seq_one_letter_code
_entity_poly.pdbx_strand_id
1 'polypeptide(L)'
;MTQSDQQLNKLIEERRKRILNFVYEQCQGTVKYGPFTGMKILPQYCWGDGDTGGKLLGIYETEIYNEIEEVIKTEPDLIINYGCAEGYYGIGMAMRLPNSRVVLFDINQKAIDISKQNTDANGITNVEYSTECNHNYLEQLLSTAENPFIIMDCEGAEDLVLDPVKIPSLSKARVIVELHDCILPGITERMIEKFSESHEVDGISQGTRDLHIDPLIYISDLDKLIIYNENRPCTMTWGILTPKVA
;
A
#
# COMPACT_ATOMS: atom_id res chain seq x y z
N MET A 1 -25.88 -1.09 -19.74
CA MET A 1 -26.17 -0.25 -18.57
C MET A 1 -27.36 0.62 -18.90
N THR A 2 -28.46 0.53 -18.17
CA THR A 2 -29.68 1.31 -18.41
C THR A 2 -29.50 2.75 -17.92
N GLN A 3 -30.39 3.67 -18.36
CA GLN A 3 -30.41 5.05 -17.85
C GLN A 3 -30.64 5.09 -16.32
N SER A 4 -31.41 4.16 -15.78
CA SER A 4 -31.64 3.98 -14.35
C SER A 4 -30.35 3.60 -13.62
N ASP A 5 -29.55 2.68 -14.19
CA ASP A 5 -28.27 2.25 -13.59
C ASP A 5 -27.27 3.41 -13.56
N GLN A 6 -27.22 4.24 -14.60
CA GLN A 6 -26.37 5.43 -14.65
C GLN A 6 -26.74 6.46 -13.57
N GLN A 7 -28.04 6.67 -13.37
CA GLN A 7 -28.53 7.59 -12.35
C GLN A 7 -28.24 7.07 -10.93
N LEU A 8 -28.40 5.77 -10.70
CA LEU A 8 -28.08 5.15 -9.42
C LEU A 8 -26.57 5.24 -9.11
N ASN A 9 -25.72 4.93 -10.08
CA ASN A 9 -24.27 5.03 -9.91
C ASN A 9 -23.84 6.47 -9.59
N LYS A 10 -24.45 7.47 -10.24
CA LYS A 10 -24.17 8.87 -9.93
C LYS A 10 -24.52 9.22 -8.48
N LEU A 11 -25.67 8.77 -7.98
CA LEU A 11 -26.08 9.00 -6.58
C LEU A 11 -25.15 8.33 -5.57
N ILE A 12 -24.68 7.11 -5.88
CA ILE A 12 -23.69 6.39 -5.07
C ILE A 12 -22.38 7.17 -4.99
N GLU A 13 -21.88 7.66 -6.14
CA GLU A 13 -20.67 8.47 -6.22
C GLU A 13 -20.79 9.80 -5.45
N GLU A 14 -21.92 10.50 -5.57
CA GLU A 14 -22.17 11.73 -4.82
C GLU A 14 -22.20 11.48 -3.31
N ARG A 15 -22.80 10.35 -2.89
CA ARG A 15 -22.84 9.93 -1.48
C ARG A 15 -21.42 9.60 -0.98
N ARG A 16 -20.64 8.82 -1.74
CA ARG A 16 -19.28 8.48 -1.43
C ARG A 16 -18.42 9.71 -1.21
N LYS A 17 -18.41 10.65 -2.16
CA LYS A 17 -17.66 11.92 -2.06
C LYS A 17 -18.02 12.72 -0.81
N ARG A 18 -19.30 12.80 -0.48
CA ARG A 18 -19.75 13.50 0.74
C ARG A 18 -19.18 12.86 2.00
N ILE A 19 -19.18 11.53 2.07
CA ILE A 19 -18.66 10.80 3.24
C ILE A 19 -17.14 10.96 3.35
N LEU A 20 -16.43 10.85 2.23
CA LEU A 20 -14.97 11.02 2.22
C LEU A 20 -14.58 12.45 2.61
N ASN A 21 -15.29 13.48 2.14
CA ASN A 21 -15.07 14.84 2.56
C ASN A 21 -15.31 15.01 4.07
N PHE A 22 -16.39 14.42 4.61
CA PHE A 22 -16.64 14.43 6.04
C PHE A 22 -15.47 13.81 6.82
N VAL A 23 -15.00 12.62 6.43
CA VAL A 23 -13.85 11.96 7.08
C VAL A 23 -12.61 12.83 6.96
N TYR A 24 -12.35 13.39 5.78
CA TYR A 24 -11.19 14.26 5.55
C TYR A 24 -11.20 15.49 6.48
N GLU A 25 -12.34 16.15 6.60
CA GLU A 25 -12.52 17.30 7.49
C GLU A 25 -12.35 16.93 8.96
N GLN A 26 -12.95 15.81 9.40
CA GLN A 26 -12.81 15.32 10.79
C GLN A 26 -11.38 14.94 11.13
N CYS A 27 -10.68 14.33 10.18
CA CYS A 27 -9.27 13.94 10.32
C CYS A 27 -8.30 15.12 10.07
N GLN A 28 -8.76 16.22 9.49
CA GLN A 28 -7.92 17.36 9.07
C GLN A 28 -6.76 16.92 8.15
N GLY A 29 -7.05 15.97 7.24
CA GLY A 29 -6.06 15.39 6.34
C GLY A 29 -4.93 14.61 7.04
N THR A 30 -5.12 14.20 8.29
CA THR A 30 -4.08 13.52 9.10
C THR A 30 -4.56 12.13 9.49
N VAL A 31 -3.72 11.13 9.29
CA VAL A 31 -3.97 9.73 9.70
C VAL A 31 -4.16 9.65 11.20
N LYS A 32 -5.29 9.09 11.65
CA LYS A 32 -5.68 9.09 13.07
C LYS A 32 -5.16 7.88 13.84
N TYR A 33 -5.15 6.71 13.21
CA TYR A 33 -4.81 5.45 13.87
C TYR A 33 -3.85 4.62 13.01
N GLY A 34 -3.40 3.50 13.54
CA GLY A 34 -2.53 2.56 12.83
C GLY A 34 -1.05 2.97 12.77
N PRO A 35 -0.25 2.24 11.98
CA PRO A 35 1.22 2.38 11.95
C PRO A 35 1.70 3.78 11.57
N PHE A 36 0.90 4.52 10.79
CA PHE A 36 1.27 5.83 10.24
C PHE A 36 0.50 6.99 10.85
N THR A 37 0.04 6.83 12.08
CA THR A 37 -0.63 7.90 12.85
C THR A 37 0.18 9.19 12.83
N GLY A 38 -0.48 10.29 12.48
CA GLY A 38 0.13 11.62 12.37
C GLY A 38 0.60 11.98 10.96
N MET A 39 0.64 11.04 10.01
CA MET A 39 0.97 11.33 8.61
C MET A 39 -0.11 12.19 7.96
N LYS A 40 0.30 13.22 7.23
CA LYS A 40 -0.60 14.08 6.44
C LYS A 40 -0.80 13.50 5.05
N ILE A 41 -2.05 13.49 4.59
CA ILE A 41 -2.45 13.10 3.24
C ILE A 41 -3.18 14.28 2.61
N LEU A 42 -2.70 14.74 1.46
CA LEU A 42 -3.36 15.81 0.70
C LEU A 42 -4.57 15.27 -0.08
N PRO A 43 -5.60 16.09 -0.35
CA PRO A 43 -6.80 15.66 -1.06
C PRO A 43 -6.58 15.56 -2.57
N GLN A 44 -5.59 14.78 -2.97
CA GLN A 44 -5.21 14.55 -4.37
C GLN A 44 -5.03 13.04 -4.59
N TYR A 45 -5.53 12.55 -5.71
CA TYR A 45 -5.61 11.12 -5.98
C TYR A 45 -5.11 10.81 -7.39
N CYS A 46 -4.41 9.72 -7.56
CA CYS A 46 -3.96 9.24 -8.87
C CYS A 46 -4.91 8.17 -9.44
N TRP A 47 -5.40 7.26 -8.60
CA TRP A 47 -6.28 6.15 -8.97
C TRP A 47 -7.74 6.33 -8.53
N GLY A 48 -8.04 7.37 -7.80
CA GLY A 48 -9.35 7.66 -7.21
C GLY A 48 -9.24 7.91 -5.71
N ASP A 49 -10.37 8.14 -5.08
CA ASP A 49 -10.47 8.50 -3.66
C ASP A 49 -11.04 7.38 -2.78
N GLY A 50 -11.20 6.16 -3.34
CA GLY A 50 -11.94 5.08 -2.71
C GLY A 50 -11.36 4.59 -1.38
N ASP A 51 -10.06 4.62 -1.23
CA ASP A 51 -9.29 4.16 -0.07
C ASP A 51 -8.90 5.28 0.92
N THR A 52 -9.04 6.54 0.51
CA THR A 52 -8.61 7.71 1.30
C THR A 52 -9.23 7.75 2.69
N GLY A 53 -10.51 7.39 2.80
CA GLY A 53 -11.20 7.34 4.10
C GLY A 53 -10.57 6.29 5.02
N GLY A 54 -10.27 5.11 4.51
CA GLY A 54 -9.59 4.04 5.23
C GLY A 54 -8.17 4.45 5.65
N LYS A 55 -7.41 5.06 4.75
CA LYS A 55 -6.06 5.58 5.03
C LYS A 55 -6.07 6.64 6.13
N LEU A 56 -6.95 7.63 6.06
CA LEU A 56 -7.05 8.69 7.07
C LEU A 56 -7.49 8.16 8.44
N LEU A 57 -8.37 7.19 8.46
CA LEU A 57 -8.82 6.56 9.71
C LEU A 57 -7.82 5.52 10.25
N GLY A 58 -6.82 5.14 9.46
CA GLY A 58 -5.89 4.07 9.83
C GLY A 58 -6.57 2.71 9.92
N ILE A 59 -7.53 2.44 9.03
CA ILE A 59 -8.19 1.13 8.88
C ILE A 59 -8.00 0.54 7.49
N TYR A 60 -7.22 1.17 6.64
CA TYR A 60 -6.82 0.67 5.33
C TYR A 60 -5.86 -0.51 5.52
N GLU A 61 -6.22 -1.67 4.99
CA GLU A 61 -5.39 -2.87 5.00
C GLU A 61 -4.84 -3.27 6.39
N THR A 62 -5.70 -3.21 7.40
CA THR A 62 -5.32 -3.52 8.79
C THR A 62 -4.77 -4.92 8.99
N GLU A 63 -5.04 -5.85 8.07
CA GLU A 63 -4.51 -7.21 8.07
C GLU A 63 -2.99 -7.27 8.06
N ILE A 64 -2.31 -6.31 7.42
CA ILE A 64 -0.84 -6.27 7.37
C ILE A 64 -0.19 -5.37 8.42
N TYR A 65 -0.96 -4.74 9.32
CA TYR A 65 -0.39 -3.80 10.30
C TYR A 65 0.63 -4.43 11.24
N ASN A 66 0.38 -5.66 11.67
CA ASN A 66 1.34 -6.37 12.52
C ASN A 66 2.65 -6.61 11.76
N GLU A 67 2.57 -6.98 10.48
CA GLU A 67 3.75 -7.20 9.64
C GLU A 67 4.53 -5.90 9.39
N ILE A 68 3.82 -4.79 9.17
CA ILE A 68 4.46 -3.46 9.07
C ILE A 68 5.19 -3.09 10.37
N GLU A 69 4.57 -3.31 11.54
CA GLU A 69 5.21 -3.03 12.82
C GLU A 69 6.42 -3.97 13.09
N GLU A 70 6.36 -5.24 12.68
CA GLU A 70 7.52 -6.13 12.75
C GLU A 70 8.65 -5.66 11.82
N VAL A 71 8.34 -5.23 10.59
CA VAL A 71 9.34 -4.64 9.69
C VAL A 71 9.98 -3.39 10.31
N ILE A 72 9.19 -2.50 10.89
CA ILE A 72 9.70 -1.27 11.53
C ILE A 72 10.72 -1.61 12.64
N LYS A 73 10.48 -2.67 13.43
CA LYS A 73 11.43 -3.11 14.49
C LYS A 73 12.76 -3.62 13.95
N THR A 74 12.79 -4.10 12.71
CA THR A 74 14.04 -4.58 12.08
C THR A 74 14.91 -3.46 11.51
N GLU A 75 14.41 -2.23 11.49
CA GLU A 75 15.08 -1.03 10.99
C GLU A 75 15.76 -1.27 9.62
N PRO A 76 14.99 -1.60 8.55
CA PRO A 76 15.57 -1.84 7.24
C PRO A 76 16.37 -0.62 6.75
N ASP A 77 17.54 -0.87 6.15
CA ASP A 77 18.40 0.18 5.61
C ASP A 77 17.89 0.71 4.26
N LEU A 78 17.15 -0.13 3.52
CA LEU A 78 16.49 0.22 2.27
C LEU A 78 15.02 -0.21 2.31
N ILE A 79 14.14 0.70 1.94
CA ILE A 79 12.70 0.44 1.78
C ILE A 79 12.31 0.77 0.35
N ILE A 80 11.65 -0.15 -0.32
CA ILE A 80 11.12 0.03 -1.67
C ILE A 80 9.61 -0.11 -1.62
N ASN A 81 8.89 0.97 -1.99
CA ASN A 81 7.45 0.91 -2.20
C ASN A 81 7.19 0.88 -3.70
N TYR A 82 6.83 -0.29 -4.21
CA TYR A 82 6.58 -0.54 -5.62
C TYR A 82 5.07 -0.48 -5.92
N GLY A 83 4.65 0.40 -6.85
CA GLY A 83 3.26 0.79 -7.02
C GLY A 83 2.85 1.74 -5.88
N CYS A 84 3.59 2.85 -5.74
CA CYS A 84 3.47 3.68 -4.53
C CYS A 84 2.20 4.54 -4.49
N ALA A 85 1.50 4.73 -5.61
CA ALA A 85 0.35 5.62 -5.71
C ALA A 85 0.63 7.01 -5.08
N GLU A 86 -0.19 7.46 -4.12
CA GLU A 86 0.03 8.70 -3.38
C GLU A 86 1.14 8.61 -2.31
N GLY A 87 1.78 7.46 -2.16
CA GLY A 87 2.91 7.24 -1.26
C GLY A 87 2.54 6.80 0.15
N TYR A 88 1.33 6.28 0.41
CA TYR A 88 0.86 5.95 1.75
C TYR A 88 1.85 5.09 2.55
N TYR A 89 2.27 3.95 2.01
CA TYR A 89 3.22 3.08 2.69
C TYR A 89 4.63 3.66 2.75
N GLY A 90 5.17 4.09 1.60
CA GLY A 90 6.55 4.57 1.55
C GLY A 90 6.80 5.80 2.40
N ILE A 91 5.87 6.78 2.38
CA ILE A 91 5.96 7.99 3.21
C ILE A 91 5.75 7.65 4.69
N GLY A 92 4.78 6.78 4.99
CA GLY A 92 4.55 6.30 6.35
C GLY A 92 5.77 5.59 6.93
N MET A 93 6.43 4.72 6.16
CA MET A 93 7.67 4.06 6.54
C MET A 93 8.83 5.07 6.68
N ALA A 94 8.98 6.03 5.76
CA ALA A 94 10.00 7.07 5.84
C ALA A 94 9.86 7.95 7.09
N MET A 95 8.62 8.25 7.50
CA MET A 95 8.32 8.97 8.74
C MET A 95 8.72 8.18 9.99
N ARG A 96 8.47 6.87 10.00
CA ARG A 96 8.79 5.98 11.13
C ARG A 96 10.28 5.63 11.21
N LEU A 97 10.98 5.64 10.07
CA LEU A 97 12.36 5.19 9.90
C LEU A 97 13.21 6.28 9.18
N PRO A 98 13.52 7.38 9.87
CA PRO A 98 14.18 8.53 9.24
C PRO A 98 15.63 8.24 8.77
N ASN A 99 16.24 7.16 9.23
CA ASN A 99 17.59 6.74 8.82
C ASN A 99 17.59 5.78 7.64
N SER A 100 16.44 5.22 7.27
CA SER A 100 16.32 4.32 6.12
C SER A 100 16.30 5.12 4.82
N ARG A 101 16.91 4.57 3.78
CA ARG A 101 16.71 5.05 2.41
C ARG A 101 15.38 4.53 1.90
N VAL A 102 14.49 5.39 1.42
CA VAL A 102 13.18 4.99 0.90
C VAL A 102 13.08 5.33 -0.59
N VAL A 103 12.66 4.37 -1.41
CA VAL A 103 12.49 4.56 -2.85
C VAL A 103 11.05 4.24 -3.25
N LEU A 104 10.36 5.22 -3.81
CA LEU A 104 9.00 5.11 -4.30
C LEU A 104 8.98 4.92 -5.81
N PHE A 105 8.33 3.82 -6.26
CA PHE A 105 8.15 3.54 -7.67
C PHE A 105 6.68 3.54 -8.05
N ASP A 106 6.37 4.24 -9.14
CA ASP A 106 5.10 4.13 -9.83
C ASP A 106 5.28 4.46 -11.31
N ILE A 107 4.68 3.67 -12.20
CA ILE A 107 4.72 3.96 -13.65
C ILE A 107 3.95 5.23 -14.02
N ASN A 108 3.06 5.68 -13.14
CA ASN A 108 2.24 6.86 -13.32
C ASN A 108 2.95 8.10 -12.76
N GLN A 109 3.41 8.99 -13.64
CA GLN A 109 4.06 10.23 -13.23
C GLN A 109 3.19 11.07 -12.28
N LYS A 110 1.86 11.04 -12.44
CA LYS A 110 0.94 11.76 -11.55
C LYS A 110 1.01 11.20 -10.11
N ALA A 111 1.14 9.89 -9.95
CA ALA A 111 1.34 9.25 -8.65
C ALA A 111 2.62 9.77 -7.97
N ILE A 112 3.72 9.78 -8.71
CA ILE A 112 5.00 10.33 -8.24
C ILE A 112 4.88 11.81 -7.86
N ASP A 113 4.18 12.63 -8.66
CA ASP A 113 4.01 14.06 -8.36
C ASP A 113 3.16 14.30 -7.11
N ILE A 114 2.14 13.49 -6.86
CA ILE A 114 1.32 13.55 -5.65
C ILE A 114 2.12 13.04 -4.44
N SER A 115 2.85 11.95 -4.59
CA SER A 115 3.66 11.40 -3.49
C SER A 115 4.75 12.37 -3.05
N LYS A 116 5.37 13.14 -3.97
CA LYS A 116 6.29 14.24 -3.63
C LYS A 116 5.61 15.32 -2.79
N GLN A 117 4.41 15.74 -3.17
CA GLN A 117 3.66 16.74 -2.40
C GLN A 117 3.29 16.24 -1.01
N ASN A 118 2.89 14.97 -0.89
CA ASN A 118 2.65 14.35 0.41
C ASN A 118 3.93 14.25 1.26
N THR A 119 5.06 13.91 0.66
CA THR A 119 6.37 13.89 1.33
C THR A 119 6.74 15.26 1.87
N ASP A 120 6.59 16.30 1.05
CA ASP A 120 6.87 17.69 1.45
C ASP A 120 5.94 18.15 2.58
N ALA A 121 4.65 17.80 2.52
CA ALA A 121 3.67 18.13 3.56
C ALA A 121 3.99 17.48 4.91
N ASN A 122 4.74 16.37 4.91
CA ASN A 122 5.21 15.66 6.10
C ASN A 122 6.63 16.06 6.53
N GLY A 123 7.33 16.90 5.77
CA GLY A 123 8.69 17.33 6.07
C GLY A 123 9.73 16.21 6.00
N ILE A 124 9.48 15.19 5.18
CA ILE A 124 10.33 14.00 5.03
C ILE A 124 11.38 14.26 3.95
N THR A 125 12.61 13.80 4.16
CA THR A 125 13.76 14.09 3.27
C THR A 125 14.53 12.85 2.79
N ASN A 126 14.21 11.67 3.31
CA ASN A 126 14.89 10.41 3.01
C ASN A 126 14.16 9.58 1.93
N VAL A 127 13.47 10.24 0.99
CA VAL A 127 12.69 9.61 -0.07
C VAL A 127 13.22 9.96 -1.44
N GLU A 128 13.41 8.94 -2.27
CA GLU A 128 13.73 9.03 -3.70
C GLU A 128 12.54 8.54 -4.53
N TYR A 129 12.47 8.95 -5.81
CA TYR A 129 11.35 8.63 -6.68
C TYR A 129 11.83 8.15 -8.04
N SER A 130 11.13 7.18 -8.63
CA SER A 130 11.36 6.77 -10.00
C SER A 130 10.07 6.31 -10.67
N THR A 131 9.96 6.57 -11.98
CA THR A 131 8.93 5.98 -12.85
C THR A 131 9.45 4.75 -13.60
N GLU A 132 10.75 4.46 -13.50
CA GLU A 132 11.38 3.30 -14.10
C GLU A 132 11.77 2.31 -13.03
N CYS A 133 11.27 1.09 -13.12
CA CYS A 133 11.67 -0.01 -12.27
C CYS A 133 11.80 -1.29 -13.09
N ASN A 134 12.95 -1.47 -13.71
CA ASN A 134 13.32 -2.73 -14.32
C ASN A 134 14.13 -3.61 -13.36
N HIS A 135 14.30 -4.88 -13.70
CA HIS A 135 15.03 -5.86 -12.89
C HIS A 135 16.46 -5.42 -12.55
N ASN A 136 17.18 -4.80 -13.50
CA ASN A 136 18.55 -4.36 -13.28
C ASN A 136 18.62 -3.24 -12.24
N TYR A 137 17.68 -2.29 -12.28
CA TYR A 137 17.66 -1.21 -11.31
C TYR A 137 17.26 -1.72 -9.91
N LEU A 138 16.31 -2.64 -9.84
CA LEU A 138 15.92 -3.25 -8.57
C LEU A 138 17.07 -4.09 -7.99
N GLU A 139 17.78 -4.88 -8.79
CA GLU A 139 18.98 -5.60 -8.35
C GLU A 139 20.07 -4.64 -7.88
N GLN A 140 20.32 -3.55 -8.59
CA GLN A 140 21.30 -2.55 -8.18
C GLN A 140 20.98 -1.94 -6.81
N LEU A 141 19.72 -1.63 -6.53
CA LEU A 141 19.29 -1.13 -5.23
C LEU A 141 19.49 -2.20 -4.14
N LEU A 142 18.94 -3.39 -4.37
CA LEU A 142 18.96 -4.46 -3.38
C LEU A 142 20.38 -4.97 -3.10
N SER A 143 21.25 -5.07 -4.11
CA SER A 143 22.60 -5.61 -3.93
C SER A 143 23.44 -4.81 -2.93
N THR A 144 23.17 -3.52 -2.79
CA THR A 144 23.89 -2.61 -1.89
C THR A 144 23.31 -2.53 -0.48
N ALA A 145 22.09 -3.02 -0.26
CA ALA A 145 21.44 -3.00 1.04
C ALA A 145 21.81 -4.25 1.89
N GLU A 146 21.81 -4.09 3.19
CA GLU A 146 22.05 -5.20 4.13
C GLU A 146 20.74 -5.85 4.59
N ASN A 147 19.72 -5.04 4.87
CA ASN A 147 18.41 -5.45 5.37
C ASN A 147 17.28 -4.77 4.54
N PRO A 148 17.10 -5.12 3.25
CA PRO A 148 16.11 -4.47 2.40
C PRO A 148 14.69 -4.97 2.69
N PHE A 149 13.74 -4.04 2.59
CA PHE A 149 12.31 -4.31 2.65
C PHE A 149 11.62 -3.81 1.38
N ILE A 150 10.70 -4.61 0.85
CA ILE A 150 9.84 -4.27 -0.28
C ILE A 150 8.39 -4.35 0.15
N ILE A 151 7.62 -3.29 -0.09
CA ILE A 151 6.16 -3.35 -0.10
C ILE A 151 5.67 -3.09 -1.52
N MET A 152 4.83 -3.99 -2.04
CA MET A 152 4.44 -3.99 -3.44
C MET A 152 2.94 -4.16 -3.60
N ASP A 153 2.36 -3.28 -4.42
CA ASP A 153 1.01 -3.36 -4.95
C ASP A 153 1.05 -2.80 -6.38
N CYS A 154 0.98 -3.66 -7.39
CA CYS A 154 1.16 -3.26 -8.80
C CYS A 154 0.16 -3.91 -9.76
N GLU A 155 -1.03 -4.26 -9.27
CA GLU A 155 -2.22 -4.58 -10.06
C GLU A 155 -2.01 -5.72 -11.06
N GLY A 156 -1.33 -6.79 -10.64
CA GLY A 156 -1.17 -8.03 -11.41
C GLY A 156 0.18 -8.19 -12.11
N ALA A 157 1.18 -7.35 -11.81
CA ALA A 157 2.54 -7.50 -12.36
C ALA A 157 3.54 -8.09 -11.35
N GLU A 158 3.09 -8.52 -10.17
CA GLU A 158 3.92 -8.91 -9.03
C GLU A 158 4.90 -10.03 -9.39
N ASP A 159 4.43 -11.09 -10.04
CA ASP A 159 5.26 -12.24 -10.41
C ASP A 159 6.19 -11.96 -11.61
N LEU A 160 5.93 -10.93 -12.38
CA LEU A 160 6.83 -10.48 -13.45
C LEU A 160 7.98 -9.64 -12.88
N VAL A 161 7.71 -8.82 -11.88
CA VAL A 161 8.68 -7.92 -11.24
C VAL A 161 9.54 -8.67 -10.24
N LEU A 162 8.94 -9.47 -9.36
CA LEU A 162 9.65 -10.25 -8.35
C LEU A 162 10.15 -11.58 -8.95
N ASP A 163 11.28 -11.50 -9.64
CA ASP A 163 11.93 -12.63 -10.31
C ASP A 163 13.32 -12.90 -9.68
N PRO A 164 13.44 -13.87 -8.76
CA PRO A 164 14.69 -14.14 -8.05
C PRO A 164 15.83 -14.66 -8.96
N VAL A 165 15.50 -15.13 -10.18
CA VAL A 165 16.52 -15.50 -11.16
C VAL A 165 17.19 -14.26 -11.77
N LYS A 166 16.39 -13.22 -12.03
CA LYS A 166 16.88 -11.95 -12.57
C LYS A 166 17.39 -11.00 -11.50
N ILE A 167 16.89 -11.15 -10.28
CA ILE A 167 17.20 -10.31 -9.13
C ILE A 167 17.63 -11.20 -7.96
N PRO A 168 18.87 -11.74 -7.97
CA PRO A 168 19.36 -12.63 -6.92
C PRO A 168 19.32 -12.02 -5.51
N SER A 169 19.47 -10.70 -5.41
CA SER A 169 19.42 -9.97 -4.13
C SER A 169 18.05 -9.96 -3.48
N LEU A 170 16.98 -10.40 -4.16
CA LEU A 170 15.68 -10.64 -3.53
C LEU A 170 15.77 -11.68 -2.41
N SER A 171 16.73 -12.62 -2.48
CA SER A 171 16.90 -13.68 -1.46
C SER A 171 17.08 -13.15 -0.03
N LYS A 172 17.52 -11.93 0.15
CA LYS A 172 17.69 -11.26 1.46
C LYS A 172 16.62 -10.23 1.79
N ALA A 173 15.70 -9.93 0.85
CA ALA A 173 14.69 -8.90 1.03
C ALA A 173 13.45 -9.47 1.72
N ARG A 174 13.01 -8.85 2.82
CA ARG A 174 11.65 -9.08 3.31
C ARG A 174 10.67 -8.43 2.35
N VAL A 175 9.60 -9.13 1.97
CA VAL A 175 8.61 -8.61 1.01
C VAL A 175 7.21 -8.75 1.57
N ILE A 176 6.43 -7.67 1.47
CA ILE A 176 4.97 -7.68 1.62
C ILE A 176 4.40 -7.32 0.25
N VAL A 177 3.59 -8.21 -0.33
CA VAL A 177 3.08 -8.04 -1.69
C VAL A 177 1.59 -8.34 -1.76
N GLU A 178 0.80 -7.42 -2.34
CA GLU A 178 -0.60 -7.70 -2.64
C GLU A 178 -0.70 -8.63 -3.86
N LEU A 179 -1.45 -9.73 -3.72
CA LEU A 179 -1.52 -10.80 -4.73
C LEU A 179 -2.85 -10.69 -5.48
N HIS A 180 -2.77 -10.34 -6.76
CA HIS A 180 -3.92 -10.03 -7.60
C HIS A 180 -4.44 -11.24 -8.40
N ASP A 181 -4.73 -12.37 -7.72
CA ASP A 181 -5.29 -13.57 -8.37
C ASP A 181 -6.61 -13.32 -9.09
N CYS A 182 -7.37 -12.32 -8.68
CA CYS A 182 -8.61 -11.92 -9.36
C CYS A 182 -8.36 -11.21 -10.70
N ILE A 183 -7.19 -10.64 -10.91
CA ILE A 183 -6.76 -10.00 -12.17
C ILE A 183 -6.01 -11.00 -13.02
N LEU A 184 -5.03 -11.67 -12.44
CA LEU A 184 -4.19 -12.66 -13.10
C LEU A 184 -4.16 -13.97 -12.29
N PRO A 185 -5.04 -14.95 -12.57
CA PRO A 185 -5.14 -16.19 -11.80
C PRO A 185 -3.81 -16.93 -11.69
N GLY A 186 -3.53 -17.45 -10.50
CA GLY A 186 -2.34 -18.25 -10.20
C GLY A 186 -1.10 -17.42 -9.81
N ILE A 187 -1.22 -16.12 -9.55
CA ILE A 187 -0.10 -15.31 -9.04
C ILE A 187 0.40 -15.88 -7.71
N THR A 188 -0.49 -16.20 -6.78
CA THR A 188 -0.11 -16.75 -5.47
C THR A 188 0.71 -18.01 -5.60
N GLU A 189 0.28 -18.98 -6.40
CA GLU A 189 1.01 -20.23 -6.62
C GLU A 189 2.39 -19.99 -7.23
N ARG A 190 2.48 -19.11 -8.23
CA ARG A 190 3.76 -18.77 -8.87
C ARG A 190 4.71 -18.06 -7.91
N MET A 191 4.22 -17.19 -7.04
CA MET A 191 5.04 -16.54 -6.01
C MET A 191 5.57 -17.55 -5.00
N ILE A 192 4.74 -18.47 -4.51
CA ILE A 192 5.16 -19.55 -3.63
C ILE A 192 6.25 -20.40 -4.30
N GLU A 193 6.05 -20.82 -5.55
CA GLU A 193 7.03 -21.62 -6.30
C GLU A 193 8.39 -20.91 -6.41
N LYS A 194 8.38 -19.63 -6.78
CA LYS A 194 9.60 -18.82 -6.98
C LYS A 194 10.40 -18.58 -5.71
N PHE A 195 9.72 -18.43 -4.58
CA PHE A 195 10.36 -18.00 -3.33
C PHE A 195 10.53 -19.11 -2.29
N SER A 196 9.93 -20.29 -2.48
CA SER A 196 9.95 -21.37 -1.50
C SER A 196 11.34 -21.84 -1.08
N GLU A 197 12.36 -21.70 -1.91
CA GLU A 197 13.73 -22.08 -1.56
C GLU A 197 14.41 -21.05 -0.65
N SER A 198 14.17 -19.76 -0.89
CA SER A 198 14.85 -18.65 -0.19
C SER A 198 14.04 -18.01 0.93
N HIS A 199 12.71 -18.16 0.93
CA HIS A 199 11.80 -17.50 1.88
C HIS A 199 10.83 -18.49 2.51
N GLU A 200 10.39 -18.15 3.72
CA GLU A 200 9.11 -18.59 4.24
C GLU A 200 8.05 -17.71 3.60
N VAL A 201 7.00 -18.32 3.04
CA VAL A 201 5.94 -17.61 2.31
C VAL A 201 4.62 -17.87 3.01
N ASP A 202 4.08 -16.83 3.63
CA ASP A 202 2.79 -16.84 4.29
C ASP A 202 1.77 -15.98 3.54
N GLY A 203 0.47 -16.26 3.70
CA GLY A 203 -0.61 -15.50 3.11
C GLY A 203 -1.53 -14.91 4.17
N ILE A 204 -1.85 -13.62 4.05
CA ILE A 204 -2.82 -12.93 4.90
C ILE A 204 -3.96 -12.42 4.03
N SER A 205 -5.15 -12.99 4.20
CA SER A 205 -6.33 -12.53 3.47
C SER A 205 -6.96 -11.32 4.15
N GLN A 206 -7.60 -10.48 3.35
CA GLN A 206 -8.39 -9.34 3.82
C GLN A 206 -9.34 -9.77 4.96
N GLY A 207 -9.25 -9.05 6.08
CA GLY A 207 -10.03 -9.29 7.28
C GLY A 207 -11.16 -8.29 7.49
N THR A 208 -11.74 -8.31 8.68
CA THR A 208 -12.74 -7.33 9.12
C THR A 208 -12.06 -6.06 9.63
N ARG A 209 -12.72 -4.91 9.46
CA ARG A 209 -12.28 -3.61 9.98
C ARG A 209 -13.05 -3.25 11.25
N ASP A 210 -12.39 -2.58 12.20
CA ASP A 210 -13.12 -1.96 13.30
C ASP A 210 -13.74 -0.64 12.83
N LEU A 211 -15.07 -0.62 12.78
CA LEU A 211 -15.86 0.55 12.38
C LEU A 211 -16.42 1.32 13.58
N HIS A 212 -16.03 0.97 14.81
CA HIS A 212 -16.46 1.66 16.05
C HIS A 212 -15.43 2.67 16.54
N ILE A 213 -14.81 3.37 15.61
CA ILE A 213 -13.80 4.41 15.87
C ILE A 213 -14.31 5.80 15.49
N ASP A 214 -13.79 6.84 16.14
CA ASP A 214 -14.04 8.21 15.73
C ASP A 214 -13.40 8.51 14.35
N PRO A 215 -14.10 9.22 13.44
CA PRO A 215 -15.45 9.79 13.59
C PRO A 215 -16.58 8.87 13.10
N LEU A 216 -16.33 7.60 12.81
CA LEU A 216 -17.30 6.68 12.18
C LEU A 216 -18.52 6.41 13.05
N ILE A 217 -18.43 6.57 14.37
CA ILE A 217 -19.57 6.40 15.28
C ILE A 217 -20.70 7.41 15.00
N TYR A 218 -20.43 8.51 14.31
CA TYR A 218 -21.41 9.57 14.00
C TYR A 218 -22.07 9.43 12.64
N ILE A 219 -21.74 8.38 11.86
CA ILE A 219 -22.34 8.15 10.54
C ILE A 219 -23.10 6.83 10.50
N SER A 220 -24.01 6.69 9.52
CA SER A 220 -24.82 5.48 9.36
C SER A 220 -23.96 4.26 9.01
N ASP A 221 -24.42 3.06 9.37
CA ASP A 221 -23.70 1.81 9.03
C ASP A 221 -23.54 1.63 7.52
N LEU A 222 -24.49 2.11 6.72
CA LEU A 222 -24.36 2.09 5.26
C LEU A 222 -23.23 3.00 4.77
N ASP A 223 -23.02 4.15 5.41
CA ASP A 223 -21.91 5.05 5.08
C ASP A 223 -20.56 4.47 5.53
N LYS A 224 -20.52 3.75 6.67
CA LYS A 224 -19.32 3.01 7.10
C LYS A 224 -18.90 1.95 6.08
N LEU A 225 -19.87 1.23 5.50
CA LEU A 225 -19.57 0.23 4.47
C LEU A 225 -18.93 0.82 3.21
N ILE A 226 -19.23 2.09 2.87
CA ILE A 226 -18.59 2.77 1.75
C ILE A 226 -17.10 3.02 2.01
N ILE A 227 -16.73 3.32 3.25
CA ILE A 227 -15.32 3.50 3.65
C ILE A 227 -14.62 2.14 3.74
N TYR A 228 -15.31 1.15 4.30
CA TYR A 228 -14.79 -0.21 4.48
C TYR A 228 -14.45 -0.89 3.15
N ASN A 229 -15.26 -0.67 2.12
CA ASN A 229 -15.13 -1.40 0.86
C ASN A 229 -13.82 -1.07 0.09
N GLU A 230 -13.20 0.09 0.34
CA GLU A 230 -11.96 0.51 -0.32
C GLU A 230 -12.01 0.41 -1.86
N ASN A 231 -13.23 0.28 -2.39
CA ASN A 231 -13.52 0.09 -3.83
C ASN A 231 -12.88 -1.17 -4.45
N ARG A 232 -12.62 -2.21 -3.64
CA ARG A 232 -11.98 -3.46 -4.10
C ARG A 232 -12.92 -4.31 -4.94
N PRO A 233 -12.45 -4.92 -6.05
CA PRO A 233 -13.25 -5.77 -6.92
C PRO A 233 -13.48 -7.17 -6.33
N CYS A 234 -12.62 -7.63 -5.44
CA CYS A 234 -12.64 -8.97 -4.84
C CYS A 234 -11.93 -8.99 -3.48
N THR A 235 -11.94 -10.13 -2.80
CA THR A 235 -11.11 -10.34 -1.60
C THR A 235 -9.64 -10.38 -2.02
N MET A 236 -8.82 -9.56 -1.37
CA MET A 236 -7.39 -9.49 -1.60
C MET A 236 -6.62 -10.34 -0.60
N THR A 237 -5.44 -10.78 -1.00
CA THR A 237 -4.51 -11.54 -0.17
C THR A 237 -3.14 -10.89 -0.26
N TRP A 238 -2.49 -10.70 0.89
CA TRP A 238 -1.12 -10.25 0.98
C TRP A 238 -0.18 -11.44 1.17
N GLY A 239 0.85 -11.53 0.34
CA GLY A 239 1.96 -12.45 0.52
C GLY A 239 3.02 -11.83 1.43
N ILE A 240 3.42 -12.58 2.44
CA ILE A 240 4.49 -12.21 3.38
C ILE A 240 5.68 -13.13 3.11
N LEU A 241 6.74 -12.58 2.56
CA LEU A 241 7.95 -13.32 2.22
C LEU A 241 9.05 -12.93 3.21
N THR A 242 9.42 -13.86 4.06
CA THR A 242 10.47 -13.68 5.07
C THR A 242 11.71 -14.48 4.67
N PRO A 243 12.87 -13.84 4.48
CA PRO A 243 14.09 -14.55 4.12
C PRO A 243 14.42 -15.64 5.13
N LYS A 244 14.75 -16.86 4.66
CA LYS A 244 15.24 -17.93 5.51
C LYS A 244 16.65 -17.57 6.02
N VAL A 245 16.84 -17.72 7.31
CA VAL A 245 18.18 -17.55 7.90
C VAL A 245 19.10 -18.62 7.31
N ALA A 246 20.21 -18.22 6.70
CA ALA A 246 21.21 -19.10 6.13
C ALA A 246 21.99 -19.86 7.21
#